data_7b21ea2a66f06ee97016b870760a6e79
#
_entry.id   7b21ea2a66f06ee97016b870760a6e79
#
_cell.length_a   1.000
_cell.length_b   1.000
_cell.length_c   1.000
_cell.angle_alpha   90.00
_cell.angle_beta   90.00
_cell.angle_gamma   90.00
#
_symmetry.space_group_name_H-M   'P 1'
#
loop_
_entity.id
_entity.type
_entity.pdbx_description
1 polymer ?
#
loop_
_entity_poly.entity_id
_entity_poly.type
_entity_poly.pdbx_seq_one_letter_code
_entity_poly.pdbx_strand_id
1 'polypeptide(L)'
;MIEKSPNPQRVLVTGSTGAIGQPVCERLLARGHHVRGFARRPTPGLEDFVIGDLNDQAKVREAVEGMDCIINLGAYPNPADFVDVLLQPNVVGLYYICEAAAEFKVKRLVLATTLQVVSGHNYGETGQMVKVEDGPAPVNHYGLTKAWAEIAGDMYARVHGLSVISVRIGWLPRNAGEAERLVGSKIGKDVFFSHNDAATFHQLCVESPTPAPGESAILFATSRPAERILLDLEPAKRIIGYEPEDVWPQGLPYALNE
;
A
#
# COMPACT_ATOMS: atom_id res chain seq x y z
N MET A 1 -16.26 -0.24 -19.59
CA MET A 1 -16.42 0.92 -18.66
C MET A 1 -16.32 0.40 -17.24
N ILE A 2 -15.58 1.07 -16.35
CA ILE A 2 -15.48 0.70 -14.93
C ILE A 2 -16.82 1.07 -14.28
N GLU A 3 -17.44 0.11 -13.59
CA GLU A 3 -18.67 0.31 -12.84
C GLU A 3 -18.45 1.29 -11.68
N LYS A 4 -19.42 2.14 -11.39
CA LYS A 4 -19.32 3.09 -10.27
C LYS A 4 -19.55 2.38 -8.93
N SER A 5 -18.87 2.85 -7.89
CA SER A 5 -19.10 2.36 -6.54
C SER A 5 -20.52 2.70 -6.06
N PRO A 6 -21.24 1.76 -5.43
CA PRO A 6 -22.55 2.06 -4.82
C PRO A 6 -22.43 3.00 -3.59
N ASN A 7 -21.26 3.08 -2.98
CA ASN A 7 -20.98 3.89 -1.79
C ASN A 7 -19.74 4.78 -2.01
N PRO A 8 -19.84 5.89 -2.78
CA PRO A 8 -18.72 6.80 -2.97
C PRO A 8 -18.20 7.36 -1.63
N GLN A 9 -16.89 7.42 -1.48
CA GLN A 9 -16.20 7.90 -0.28
C GLN A 9 -15.26 9.05 -0.62
N ARG A 10 -14.89 9.85 0.38
CA ARG A 10 -13.80 10.82 0.30
C ARG A 10 -12.51 10.13 0.72
N VAL A 11 -11.60 9.95 -0.22
CA VAL A 11 -10.39 9.14 -0.03
C VAL A 11 -9.14 10.03 -0.16
N LEU A 12 -8.34 10.09 0.90
CA LEU A 12 -7.01 10.66 0.82
C LEU A 12 -6.01 9.61 0.32
N VAL A 13 -5.22 9.97 -0.68
CA VAL A 13 -4.09 9.15 -1.14
C VAL A 13 -2.79 9.93 -0.88
N THR A 14 -1.99 9.50 0.10
CA THR A 14 -0.65 10.06 0.29
C THR A 14 0.33 9.41 -0.68
N GLY A 15 1.38 10.14 -1.10
CA GLY A 15 2.25 9.66 -2.17
C GLY A 15 1.53 9.52 -3.52
N SER A 16 0.49 10.30 -3.75
CA SER A 16 -0.38 10.28 -4.92
C SER A 16 0.32 10.47 -6.27
N THR A 17 1.51 11.07 -6.29
CA THR A 17 2.35 11.22 -7.49
C THR A 17 3.29 10.04 -7.75
N GLY A 18 3.24 9.01 -6.91
CA GLY A 18 4.10 7.82 -7.01
C GLY A 18 3.57 6.78 -7.99
N ALA A 19 4.38 5.75 -8.27
CA ALA A 19 4.05 4.70 -9.22
C ALA A 19 2.80 3.88 -8.84
N ILE A 20 2.48 3.76 -7.55
CA ILE A 20 1.23 3.15 -7.07
C ILE A 20 0.15 4.22 -6.93
N GLY A 21 0.50 5.40 -6.40
CA GLY A 21 -0.46 6.44 -6.05
C GLY A 21 -1.25 6.96 -7.26
N GLN A 22 -0.59 7.18 -8.39
CA GLN A 22 -1.24 7.72 -9.57
C GLN A 22 -2.30 6.76 -10.14
N PRO A 23 -2.02 5.48 -10.46
CA PRO A 23 -3.05 4.55 -10.94
C PRO A 23 -4.15 4.28 -9.90
N VAL A 24 -3.84 4.32 -8.60
CA VAL A 24 -4.85 4.23 -7.54
C VAL A 24 -5.80 5.43 -7.58
N CYS A 25 -5.28 6.66 -7.69
CA CYS A 25 -6.13 7.86 -7.83
C CYS A 25 -7.03 7.78 -9.07
N GLU A 26 -6.48 7.42 -10.22
CA GLU A 26 -7.23 7.26 -11.47
C GLU A 26 -8.36 6.22 -11.32
N ARG A 27 -8.06 5.06 -10.73
CA ARG A 27 -9.03 4.00 -10.48
C ARG A 27 -10.15 4.45 -9.56
N LEU A 28 -9.83 5.11 -8.44
CA LEU A 28 -10.82 5.59 -7.48
C LEU A 28 -11.73 6.67 -8.08
N LEU A 29 -11.19 7.60 -8.87
CA LEU A 29 -11.98 8.59 -9.61
C LEU A 29 -12.91 7.90 -10.63
N ALA A 30 -12.40 6.90 -11.36
CA ALA A 30 -13.21 6.13 -12.30
C ALA A 30 -14.35 5.38 -11.60
N ARG A 31 -14.14 4.93 -10.36
CA ARG A 31 -15.18 4.33 -9.49
C ARG A 31 -16.17 5.34 -8.91
N GLY A 32 -15.91 6.65 -9.03
CA GLY A 32 -16.79 7.72 -8.55
C GLY A 32 -16.51 8.18 -7.12
N HIS A 33 -15.38 7.78 -6.53
CA HIS A 33 -14.95 8.34 -5.25
C HIS A 33 -14.47 9.78 -5.43
N HIS A 34 -14.56 10.57 -4.36
CA HIS A 34 -13.87 11.86 -4.26
C HIS A 34 -12.44 11.60 -3.77
N VAL A 35 -11.44 12.01 -4.54
CA VAL A 35 -10.04 11.70 -4.25
C VAL A 35 -9.26 12.97 -3.98
N ARG A 36 -8.66 13.07 -2.79
CA ARG A 36 -7.66 14.07 -2.44
C ARG A 36 -6.26 13.47 -2.51
N GLY A 37 -5.38 14.11 -3.27
CA GLY A 37 -3.96 13.77 -3.30
C GLY A 37 -3.18 14.48 -2.20
N PHE A 38 -2.17 13.81 -1.61
CA PHE A 38 -1.17 14.44 -0.75
C PHE A 38 0.23 14.03 -1.19
N ALA A 39 1.01 15.00 -1.66
CA ALA A 39 2.37 14.79 -2.15
C ALA A 39 3.16 16.11 -2.14
N ARG A 40 4.48 16.04 -2.38
CA ARG A 40 5.38 17.21 -2.45
C ARG A 40 5.20 18.06 -3.73
N ARG A 41 4.33 17.63 -4.64
CA ARG A 41 3.97 18.32 -5.89
C ARG A 41 2.53 17.95 -6.27
N PRO A 42 1.85 18.76 -7.12
CA PRO A 42 0.50 18.42 -7.58
C PRO A 42 0.44 17.06 -8.24
N THR A 43 -0.66 16.34 -8.01
CA THR A 43 -0.91 15.04 -8.64
C THR A 43 -1.60 15.27 -9.97
N PRO A 44 -1.03 14.79 -11.10
CA PRO A 44 -1.68 14.92 -12.40
C PRO A 44 -3.10 14.33 -12.37
N GLY A 45 -4.04 15.05 -12.98
CA GLY A 45 -5.45 14.59 -13.09
C GLY A 45 -6.29 14.71 -11.83
N LEU A 46 -5.76 15.19 -10.70
CA LEU A 46 -6.54 15.51 -9.50
C LEU A 46 -6.81 17.01 -9.39
N GLU A 47 -8.07 17.35 -9.11
CA GLU A 47 -8.48 18.74 -8.78
C GLU A 47 -8.29 19.05 -7.29
N ASP A 48 -8.55 18.06 -6.39
CA ASP A 48 -8.36 18.19 -4.95
C ASP A 48 -7.01 17.59 -4.54
N PHE A 49 -6.09 18.45 -4.07
CA PHE A 49 -4.81 18.01 -3.54
C PHE A 49 -4.25 19.01 -2.51
N VAL A 50 -3.47 18.48 -1.58
CA VAL A 50 -2.66 19.25 -0.63
C VAL A 50 -1.19 19.01 -0.94
N ILE A 51 -0.43 20.08 -1.16
CA ILE A 51 1.01 20.00 -1.34
C ILE A 51 1.68 20.06 0.04
N GLY A 52 2.43 19.01 0.37
CA GLY A 52 3.10 18.91 1.66
C GLY A 52 4.04 17.72 1.75
N ASP A 53 4.77 17.68 2.85
CA ASP A 53 5.62 16.55 3.23
C ASP A 53 4.99 15.83 4.45
N LEU A 54 5.16 14.51 4.54
CA LEU A 54 4.69 13.72 5.69
C LEU A 54 5.30 14.17 7.02
N ASN A 55 6.45 14.86 6.97
CA ASN A 55 7.11 15.42 8.14
C ASN A 55 6.47 16.72 8.64
N ASP A 56 5.55 17.30 7.87
CA ASP A 56 4.79 18.49 8.27
C ASP A 56 3.43 18.09 8.84
N GLN A 57 3.36 18.02 10.18
CA GLN A 57 2.14 17.62 10.89
C GLN A 57 0.92 18.51 10.53
N ALA A 58 1.12 19.81 10.34
CA ALA A 58 0.03 20.71 10.01
C ALA A 58 -0.54 20.40 8.61
N LYS A 59 0.34 20.13 7.64
CA LYS A 59 -0.06 19.73 6.28
C LYS A 59 -0.72 18.36 6.25
N VAL A 60 -0.25 17.42 7.07
CA VAL A 60 -0.90 16.11 7.22
C VAL A 60 -2.33 16.28 7.76
N ARG A 61 -2.52 17.11 8.79
CA ARG A 61 -3.85 17.39 9.36
C ARG A 61 -4.78 18.03 8.33
N GLU A 62 -4.30 19.05 7.59
CA GLU A 62 -5.04 19.70 6.49
C GLU A 62 -5.49 18.68 5.44
N ALA A 63 -4.62 17.72 5.07
CA ALA A 63 -4.93 16.72 4.09
C ALA A 63 -5.98 15.70 4.57
N VAL A 64 -5.94 15.32 5.86
CA VAL A 64 -6.81 14.27 6.44
C VAL A 64 -8.19 14.82 6.78
N GLU A 65 -8.32 16.11 7.10
CA GLU A 65 -9.59 16.70 7.53
C GLU A 65 -10.70 16.46 6.50
N GLY A 66 -11.79 15.89 6.97
CA GLY A 66 -12.98 15.62 6.18
C GLY A 66 -12.90 14.36 5.29
N MET A 67 -11.89 13.51 5.42
CA MET A 67 -11.78 12.26 4.67
C MET A 67 -12.46 11.09 5.38
N ASP A 68 -13.03 10.16 4.60
CA ASP A 68 -13.63 8.93 5.11
C ASP A 68 -12.61 7.79 5.18
N CYS A 69 -11.66 7.77 4.24
CA CYS A 69 -10.63 6.74 4.10
C CYS A 69 -9.27 7.36 3.77
N ILE A 70 -8.20 6.77 4.28
CA ILE A 70 -6.82 7.15 3.93
C ILE A 70 -6.12 5.94 3.33
N ILE A 71 -5.48 6.11 2.17
CA ILE A 71 -4.50 5.19 1.60
C ILE A 71 -3.13 5.82 1.77
N ASN A 72 -2.35 5.34 2.74
CA ASN A 72 -1.02 5.86 3.04
C ASN A 72 0.07 5.12 2.24
N LEU A 73 0.37 5.65 1.04
CA LEU A 73 1.47 5.17 0.17
C LEU A 73 2.74 6.01 0.35
N GLY A 74 2.63 7.18 0.98
CA GLY A 74 3.76 8.08 1.21
C GLY A 74 4.78 7.47 2.17
N ALA A 75 6.02 7.30 1.71
CA ALA A 75 7.14 6.77 2.46
C ALA A 75 8.44 6.89 1.66
N TYR A 76 9.59 6.68 2.29
CA TYR A 76 10.79 6.31 1.55
C TYR A 76 10.76 4.80 1.26
N PRO A 77 10.83 4.36 -0.01
CA PRO A 77 10.38 3.02 -0.40
C PRO A 77 11.50 1.97 -0.54
N ASN A 78 12.71 2.24 -0.06
CA ASN A 78 13.87 1.35 -0.20
C ASN A 78 14.66 1.23 1.11
N PRO A 79 15.53 0.20 1.26
CA PRO A 79 16.54 0.18 2.31
C PRO A 79 17.45 1.41 2.23
N ALA A 80 17.68 2.07 3.36
CA ALA A 80 18.49 3.28 3.48
C ALA A 80 18.95 3.46 4.94
N ASP A 81 19.72 4.52 5.21
CA ASP A 81 20.04 4.91 6.58
C ASP A 81 18.77 5.15 7.39
N PHE A 82 18.76 4.60 8.61
CA PHE A 82 17.57 4.64 9.45
C PHE A 82 17.26 6.04 9.96
N VAL A 83 18.28 6.73 10.50
CA VAL A 83 18.10 8.04 11.14
C VAL A 83 17.91 9.15 10.11
N ASP A 84 18.81 9.18 9.13
CA ASP A 84 18.86 10.29 8.18
C ASP A 84 17.79 10.22 7.08
N VAL A 85 17.30 8.99 6.77
CA VAL A 85 16.42 8.80 5.61
C VAL A 85 15.07 8.19 5.96
N LEU A 86 15.06 7.10 6.77
CA LEU A 86 13.84 6.32 7.00
C LEU A 86 12.98 6.84 8.13
N LEU A 87 13.59 7.30 9.21
CA LEU A 87 12.89 7.63 10.46
C LEU A 87 11.79 8.67 10.24
N GLN A 88 12.11 9.76 9.58
CA GLN A 88 11.17 10.86 9.41
C GLN A 88 9.96 10.46 8.56
N PRO A 89 10.07 10.03 7.28
CA PRO A 89 8.89 9.75 6.47
C PRO A 89 8.18 8.43 6.86
N ASN A 90 8.93 7.41 7.32
CA ASN A 90 8.35 6.07 7.51
C ASN A 90 7.82 5.82 8.93
N VAL A 91 8.33 6.55 9.92
CA VAL A 91 7.93 6.38 11.32
C VAL A 91 7.18 7.62 11.80
N VAL A 92 7.82 8.79 11.78
CA VAL A 92 7.22 10.03 12.29
C VAL A 92 6.06 10.49 11.40
N GLY A 93 6.23 10.49 10.07
CA GLY A 93 5.18 10.84 9.12
C GLY A 93 3.99 9.90 9.21
N LEU A 94 4.21 8.60 9.36
CA LEU A 94 3.12 7.64 9.60
C LEU A 94 2.41 7.90 10.93
N TYR A 95 3.15 8.20 12.00
CA TYR A 95 2.57 8.60 13.28
C TYR A 95 1.62 9.79 13.10
N TYR A 96 2.02 10.83 12.36
CA TYR A 96 1.14 11.99 12.11
C TYR A 96 -0.13 11.60 11.32
N ILE A 97 -0.03 10.70 10.34
CA ILE A 97 -1.19 10.18 9.63
C ILE A 97 -2.15 9.44 10.57
N CYS A 98 -1.63 8.58 11.43
CA CYS A 98 -2.45 7.81 12.38
C CYS A 98 -3.13 8.71 13.41
N GLU A 99 -2.41 9.69 13.98
CA GLU A 99 -2.98 10.68 14.92
C GLU A 99 -4.09 11.50 14.27
N ALA A 100 -3.84 12.01 13.06
CA ALA A 100 -4.86 12.77 12.34
C ALA A 100 -6.07 11.89 11.96
N ALA A 101 -5.85 10.63 11.58
CA ALA A 101 -6.93 9.69 11.30
C ALA A 101 -7.82 9.45 12.53
N ALA A 102 -7.21 9.28 13.71
CA ALA A 102 -7.94 9.12 14.97
C ALA A 102 -8.68 10.41 15.37
N GLU A 103 -8.03 11.57 15.28
CA GLU A 103 -8.61 12.87 15.63
C GLU A 103 -9.82 13.22 14.76
N PHE A 104 -9.70 13.07 13.43
CA PHE A 104 -10.78 13.38 12.48
C PHE A 104 -11.76 12.22 12.28
N LYS A 105 -11.63 11.14 13.06
CA LYS A 105 -12.53 9.97 13.03
C LYS A 105 -12.67 9.36 11.64
N VAL A 106 -11.55 9.23 10.95
CA VAL A 106 -11.48 8.51 9.68
C VAL A 106 -11.95 7.07 9.88
N LYS A 107 -12.76 6.56 8.97
CA LYS A 107 -13.36 5.22 9.12
C LYS A 107 -12.38 4.11 8.81
N ARG A 108 -11.54 4.32 7.77
CA ARG A 108 -10.59 3.32 7.28
C ARG A 108 -9.21 3.89 7.02
N LEU A 109 -8.19 3.13 7.43
CA LEU A 109 -6.79 3.41 7.16
C LEU A 109 -6.16 2.22 6.44
N VAL A 110 -5.65 2.44 5.22
CA VAL A 110 -4.91 1.47 4.43
C VAL A 110 -3.43 1.85 4.45
N LEU A 111 -2.59 0.98 4.99
CA LEU A 111 -1.16 1.21 5.19
C LEU A 111 -0.34 0.40 4.20
N ALA A 112 0.41 1.08 3.34
CA ALA A 112 1.39 0.43 2.48
C ALA A 112 2.58 -0.07 3.31
N THR A 113 2.67 -1.40 3.45
CA THR A 113 3.83 -2.11 3.97
C THR A 113 4.56 -2.84 2.84
N THR A 114 5.29 -3.89 3.09
CA THR A 114 6.16 -4.50 2.07
C THR A 114 6.42 -5.97 2.36
N LEU A 115 6.71 -6.77 1.35
CA LEU A 115 7.22 -8.14 1.52
C LEU A 115 8.54 -8.19 2.30
N GLN A 116 9.30 -7.08 2.39
CA GLN A 116 10.52 -7.05 3.19
C GLN A 116 10.28 -7.23 4.69
N VAL A 117 9.03 -7.09 5.15
CA VAL A 117 8.63 -7.45 6.52
C VAL A 117 8.84 -8.93 6.80
N VAL A 118 8.76 -9.79 5.79
CA VAL A 118 8.84 -11.25 5.92
C VAL A 118 10.08 -11.86 5.26
N SER A 119 11.06 -11.05 4.83
CA SER A 119 12.24 -11.52 4.09
C SER A 119 13.09 -12.53 4.85
N GLY A 120 13.10 -12.50 6.19
CA GLY A 120 13.85 -13.44 7.02
C GLY A 120 13.31 -14.88 7.01
N HIS A 121 12.10 -15.12 6.47
CA HIS A 121 11.59 -16.48 6.27
C HIS A 121 12.24 -17.19 5.08
N ASN A 122 13.08 -16.51 4.31
CA ASN A 122 13.87 -17.06 3.19
C ASN A 122 13.03 -17.85 2.16
N TYR A 123 11.78 -17.46 1.95
CA TYR A 123 10.83 -18.17 1.06
C TYR A 123 11.33 -18.26 -0.39
N GLY A 124 12.18 -17.33 -0.82
CA GLY A 124 12.83 -17.38 -2.13
C GLY A 124 13.78 -18.57 -2.30
N GLU A 125 14.43 -19.01 -1.24
CA GLU A 125 15.36 -20.16 -1.23
C GLU A 125 14.65 -21.46 -0.88
N THR A 126 13.77 -21.42 0.13
CA THR A 126 13.06 -22.62 0.60
C THR A 126 11.92 -23.04 -0.31
N GLY A 127 11.33 -22.10 -1.07
CA GLY A 127 10.11 -22.32 -1.85
C GLY A 127 8.86 -22.53 -0.98
N GLN A 128 8.97 -22.38 0.34
CA GLN A 128 7.82 -22.49 1.24
C GLN A 128 6.95 -21.23 1.15
N MET A 129 5.64 -21.43 1.05
CA MET A 129 4.68 -20.34 1.08
C MET A 129 4.67 -19.68 2.47
N VAL A 130 4.80 -18.36 2.50
CA VAL A 130 4.70 -17.55 3.73
C VAL A 130 3.26 -17.12 3.95
N LYS A 131 2.80 -17.26 5.18
CA LYS A 131 1.49 -16.83 5.66
C LYS A 131 1.62 -15.59 6.56
N VAL A 132 0.51 -14.91 6.78
CA VAL A 132 0.47 -13.75 7.70
C VAL A 132 0.83 -14.18 9.12
N GLU A 133 0.37 -15.37 9.53
CA GLU A 133 0.57 -15.96 10.86
C GLU A 133 2.03 -16.31 11.18
N ASP A 134 2.90 -16.44 10.17
CA ASP A 134 4.34 -16.68 10.38
C ASP A 134 5.03 -15.45 11.01
N GLY A 135 4.34 -14.30 11.03
CA GLY A 135 4.79 -13.10 11.69
C GLY A 135 5.87 -12.34 10.92
N PRO A 136 6.25 -11.14 11.43
CA PRO A 136 7.30 -10.33 10.82
C PRO A 136 8.70 -10.91 11.11
N ALA A 137 9.54 -10.90 10.08
CA ALA A 137 10.96 -11.26 10.15
C ALA A 137 11.78 -10.35 9.21
N PRO A 138 11.82 -9.02 9.46
CA PRO A 138 12.56 -8.08 8.63
C PRO A 138 14.07 -8.29 8.77
N VAL A 139 14.81 -8.11 7.67
CA VAL A 139 16.28 -8.26 7.63
C VAL A 139 17.01 -6.92 7.41
N ASN A 140 16.27 -5.83 7.33
CA ASN A 140 16.81 -4.47 7.18
C ASN A 140 15.89 -3.43 7.84
N HIS A 141 16.42 -2.21 8.03
CA HIS A 141 15.70 -1.13 8.69
C HIS A 141 14.44 -0.68 7.94
N TYR A 142 14.43 -0.73 6.61
CA TYR A 142 13.22 -0.41 5.84
C TYR A 142 12.09 -1.41 6.17
N GLY A 143 12.36 -2.72 6.11
CA GLY A 143 11.41 -3.75 6.52
C GLY A 143 10.97 -3.58 7.98
N LEU A 144 11.90 -3.18 8.88
CA LEU A 144 11.58 -2.90 10.28
C LEU A 144 10.61 -1.72 10.43
N THR A 145 10.79 -0.60 9.69
CA THR A 145 9.83 0.51 9.72
C THR A 145 8.43 0.09 9.25
N LYS A 146 8.36 -0.86 8.32
CA LYS A 146 7.09 -1.38 7.80
C LYS A 146 6.44 -2.40 8.75
N ALA A 147 7.22 -3.21 9.46
CA ALA A 147 6.71 -4.04 10.56
C ALA A 147 6.16 -3.18 11.71
N TRP A 148 6.84 -2.07 12.05
CA TRP A 148 6.32 -1.09 12.99
C TRP A 148 4.97 -0.51 12.52
N ALA A 149 4.83 -0.21 11.23
CA ALA A 149 3.57 0.30 10.66
C ALA A 149 2.40 -0.69 10.84
N GLU A 150 2.64 -2.00 10.70
CA GLU A 150 1.62 -3.03 10.91
C GLU A 150 1.17 -3.07 12.38
N ILE A 151 2.12 -3.03 13.32
CA ILE A 151 1.84 -3.04 14.77
C ILE A 151 1.14 -1.74 15.19
N ALA A 152 1.60 -0.59 14.68
CA ALA A 152 0.95 0.69 14.93
C ALA A 152 -0.50 0.68 14.41
N GLY A 153 -0.72 0.23 13.18
CA GLY A 153 -2.05 0.11 12.60
C GLY A 153 -3.01 -0.74 13.44
N ASP A 154 -2.56 -1.90 13.93
CA ASP A 154 -3.33 -2.73 14.83
C ASP A 154 -3.67 -2.02 16.16
N MET A 155 -2.71 -1.30 16.73
CA MET A 155 -2.94 -0.49 17.94
C MET A 155 -4.00 0.59 17.70
N TYR A 156 -3.89 1.35 16.60
CA TYR A 156 -4.86 2.39 16.27
C TYR A 156 -6.25 1.82 15.97
N ALA A 157 -6.35 0.63 15.38
CA ALA A 157 -7.63 -0.06 15.22
C ALA A 157 -8.27 -0.33 16.58
N ARG A 158 -7.58 -1.03 17.47
CA ARG A 158 -8.09 -1.44 18.78
C ARG A 158 -8.40 -0.26 19.72
N VAL A 159 -7.55 0.77 19.72
CA VAL A 159 -7.65 1.90 20.68
C VAL A 159 -8.59 2.99 20.18
N HIS A 160 -8.58 3.27 18.88
CA HIS A 160 -9.34 4.40 18.31
C HIS A 160 -10.54 3.96 17.44
N GLY A 161 -10.79 2.65 17.32
CA GLY A 161 -11.93 2.13 16.57
C GLY A 161 -11.80 2.26 15.05
N LEU A 162 -10.59 2.47 14.52
CA LEU A 162 -10.36 2.51 13.07
C LEU A 162 -10.52 1.11 12.46
N SER A 163 -10.96 1.03 11.21
CA SER A 163 -10.77 -0.17 10.39
C SER A 163 -9.43 -0.06 9.69
N VAL A 164 -8.49 -0.99 9.90
CA VAL A 164 -7.14 -0.89 9.36
C VAL A 164 -6.78 -2.09 8.47
N ILE A 165 -6.23 -1.79 7.29
CA ILE A 165 -5.66 -2.81 6.39
C ILE A 165 -4.19 -2.48 6.16
N SER A 166 -3.29 -3.35 6.59
CA SER A 166 -1.86 -3.28 6.28
C SER A 166 -1.55 -4.15 5.06
N VAL A 167 -0.99 -3.54 4.01
CA VAL A 167 -0.78 -4.18 2.71
C VAL A 167 0.70 -4.49 2.51
N ARG A 168 1.08 -5.76 2.58
CA ARG A 168 2.44 -6.23 2.26
C ARG A 168 2.61 -6.29 0.75
N ILE A 169 3.02 -5.15 0.18
CA ILE A 169 3.14 -4.94 -1.26
C ILE A 169 4.29 -5.76 -1.83
N GLY A 170 4.03 -6.45 -2.94
CA GLY A 170 4.96 -7.17 -3.75
C GLY A 170 5.96 -6.27 -4.49
N TRP A 171 6.67 -6.82 -5.45
CA TRP A 171 7.61 -6.06 -6.25
C TRP A 171 6.91 -5.38 -7.43
N LEU A 172 6.59 -4.11 -7.24
CA LEU A 172 6.06 -3.24 -8.29
C LEU A 172 7.24 -2.46 -8.89
N PRO A 173 7.66 -2.78 -10.12
CA PRO A 173 8.76 -2.06 -10.78
C PRO A 173 8.28 -0.68 -11.22
N ARG A 174 8.98 0.37 -10.81
CA ARG A 174 8.63 1.78 -11.06
C ARG A 174 9.15 2.31 -12.39
N ASN A 175 10.08 1.58 -13.02
CA ASN A 175 10.69 1.89 -14.29
C ASN A 175 11.34 0.65 -14.93
N ALA A 176 11.79 0.75 -16.18
CA ALA A 176 12.39 -0.37 -16.92
C ALA A 176 13.60 -0.98 -16.21
N GLY A 177 14.49 -0.19 -15.61
CA GLY A 177 15.66 -0.71 -14.88
C GLY A 177 15.28 -1.51 -13.62
N GLU A 178 14.16 -1.19 -12.95
CA GLU A 178 13.64 -2.03 -11.87
C GLU A 178 12.99 -3.31 -12.40
N ALA A 179 12.35 -3.25 -13.56
CA ALA A 179 11.82 -4.42 -14.24
C ALA A 179 12.94 -5.40 -14.65
N GLU A 180 14.05 -4.91 -15.15
CA GLU A 180 15.24 -5.73 -15.46
C GLU A 180 15.80 -6.41 -14.20
N ARG A 181 15.89 -5.67 -13.08
CA ARG A 181 16.31 -6.26 -11.78
C ARG A 181 15.34 -7.32 -11.28
N LEU A 182 14.05 -7.12 -11.48
CA LEU A 182 13.02 -8.11 -11.13
C LEU A 182 13.24 -9.41 -11.91
N VAL A 183 13.49 -9.32 -13.22
CA VAL A 183 13.77 -10.50 -14.07
C VAL A 183 15.02 -11.24 -13.59
N GLY A 184 16.06 -10.54 -13.17
CA GLY A 184 17.29 -11.13 -12.63
C GLY A 184 17.15 -11.76 -11.24
N SER A 185 16.01 -11.56 -10.55
CA SER A 185 15.75 -12.13 -9.24
C SER A 185 15.14 -13.53 -9.35
N LYS A 186 15.54 -14.45 -8.44
CA LYS A 186 14.98 -15.80 -8.36
C LYS A 186 13.46 -15.83 -8.07
N ILE A 187 12.92 -14.78 -7.47
CA ILE A 187 11.52 -14.71 -7.05
C ILE A 187 10.76 -13.55 -7.68
N GLY A 188 11.45 -12.68 -8.42
CA GLY A 188 10.88 -11.42 -8.86
C GLY A 188 9.55 -11.58 -9.59
N LYS A 189 9.48 -12.55 -10.52
CA LYS A 189 8.27 -12.84 -11.30
C LYS A 189 7.13 -13.44 -10.46
N ASP A 190 7.47 -14.14 -9.36
CA ASP A 190 6.49 -14.77 -8.47
C ASP A 190 5.92 -13.80 -7.43
N VAL A 191 6.64 -12.71 -7.15
CA VAL A 191 6.20 -11.65 -6.22
C VAL A 191 5.93 -10.33 -6.92
N PHE A 192 5.84 -10.35 -8.24
CA PHE A 192 5.49 -9.20 -9.06
C PHE A 192 4.13 -8.63 -8.67
N PHE A 193 4.01 -7.31 -8.71
CA PHE A 193 2.75 -6.62 -8.54
C PHE A 193 2.58 -5.60 -9.65
N SER A 194 1.60 -5.78 -10.52
CA SER A 194 1.32 -4.87 -11.63
C SER A 194 0.70 -3.57 -11.13
N HIS A 195 0.79 -2.53 -11.93
CA HIS A 195 0.13 -1.26 -11.64
C HIS A 195 -1.41 -1.37 -11.67
N ASN A 196 -1.94 -2.22 -12.58
CA ASN A 196 -3.37 -2.49 -12.67
C ASN A 196 -3.89 -3.25 -11.45
N ASP A 197 -3.24 -4.35 -11.06
CA ASP A 197 -3.59 -5.11 -9.86
C ASP A 197 -3.42 -4.26 -8.60
N ALA A 198 -2.39 -3.39 -8.53
CA ALA A 198 -2.20 -2.47 -7.43
C ALA A 198 -3.36 -1.47 -7.30
N ALA A 199 -3.83 -0.91 -8.41
CA ALA A 199 -4.99 -0.02 -8.42
C ALA A 199 -6.26 -0.76 -7.98
N THR A 200 -6.49 -1.98 -8.50
CA THR A 200 -7.64 -2.82 -8.13
C THR A 200 -7.59 -3.20 -6.65
N PHE A 201 -6.44 -3.63 -6.13
CA PHE A 201 -6.27 -4.01 -4.73
C PHE A 201 -6.64 -2.87 -3.79
N HIS A 202 -6.10 -1.67 -4.02
CA HIS A 202 -6.37 -0.52 -3.16
C HIS A 202 -7.82 -0.02 -3.29
N GLN A 203 -8.43 -0.10 -4.48
CA GLN A 203 -9.86 0.14 -4.64
C GLN A 203 -10.68 -0.81 -3.75
N LEU A 204 -10.39 -2.11 -3.78
CA LEU A 204 -11.08 -3.10 -2.96
C LEU A 204 -10.86 -2.85 -1.46
N CYS A 205 -9.67 -2.40 -1.04
CA CYS A 205 -9.45 -1.98 0.34
C CYS A 205 -10.39 -0.83 0.78
N VAL A 206 -10.70 0.10 -0.12
CA VAL A 206 -11.64 1.21 0.16
C VAL A 206 -13.07 0.73 0.23
N GLU A 207 -13.48 -0.15 -0.68
CA GLU A 207 -14.88 -0.53 -0.89
C GLU A 207 -15.33 -1.71 -0.02
N SER A 208 -14.41 -2.54 0.49
CA SER A 208 -14.74 -3.69 1.32
C SER A 208 -15.39 -3.28 2.65
N PRO A 209 -16.43 -3.97 3.12
CA PRO A 209 -16.99 -3.76 4.45
C PRO A 209 -16.11 -4.29 5.58
N THR A 210 -15.09 -5.08 5.27
CA THR A 210 -14.17 -5.72 6.24
C THR A 210 -12.73 -5.20 6.09
N PRO A 211 -11.92 -5.19 7.16
CA PRO A 211 -12.28 -5.48 8.55
C PRO A 211 -13.25 -4.45 9.12
N ALA A 212 -13.97 -4.81 10.18
CA ALA A 212 -14.89 -3.91 10.87
C ALA A 212 -14.15 -2.80 11.65
N PRO A 213 -14.84 -1.72 12.06
CA PRO A 213 -14.25 -0.74 12.99
C PRO A 213 -13.71 -1.42 14.26
N GLY A 214 -12.51 -1.05 14.67
CA GLY A 214 -11.79 -1.68 15.79
C GLY A 214 -10.98 -2.92 15.42
N GLU A 215 -11.06 -3.37 14.18
CA GLU A 215 -10.32 -4.54 13.68
C GLU A 215 -9.22 -4.14 12.70
N SER A 216 -8.17 -4.96 12.64
CA SER A 216 -7.09 -4.83 11.67
C SER A 216 -6.91 -6.12 10.85
N ALA A 217 -6.40 -5.98 9.63
CA ALA A 217 -6.00 -7.09 8.78
C ALA A 217 -4.65 -6.80 8.12
N ILE A 218 -3.82 -7.84 7.99
CA ILE A 218 -2.59 -7.80 7.19
C ILE A 218 -2.83 -8.65 5.94
N LEU A 219 -2.54 -8.10 4.76
CA LEU A 219 -2.78 -8.76 3.49
C LEU A 219 -1.52 -8.72 2.62
N PHE A 220 -1.19 -9.85 1.97
CA PHE A 220 -0.24 -9.85 0.88
C PHE A 220 -0.89 -9.33 -0.41
N ALA A 221 -0.14 -8.54 -1.17
CA ALA A 221 -0.58 -7.94 -2.43
C ALA A 221 0.45 -8.18 -3.53
N THR A 222 0.16 -9.13 -4.42
CA THR A 222 0.94 -9.44 -5.63
C THR A 222 -0.01 -9.73 -6.77
N SER A 223 0.49 -9.66 -8.01
CA SER A 223 -0.16 -10.27 -9.17
C SER A 223 -0.07 -11.80 -9.10
N ARG A 224 -0.64 -12.50 -10.07
CA ARG A 224 -0.52 -13.97 -10.13
C ARG A 224 0.96 -14.36 -10.25
N PRO A 225 1.44 -15.30 -9.43
CA PRO A 225 2.81 -15.78 -9.53
C PRO A 225 3.04 -16.43 -10.90
N ALA A 226 4.25 -16.27 -11.46
CA ALA A 226 4.59 -16.85 -12.74
C ALA A 226 4.85 -18.37 -12.64
N GLU A 227 5.47 -18.82 -11.56
CA GLU A 227 5.91 -20.22 -11.39
C GLU A 227 5.55 -20.79 -10.03
N ARG A 228 5.79 -20.04 -8.93
CA ARG A 228 5.68 -20.56 -7.55
C ARG A 228 4.78 -19.70 -6.69
N ILE A 229 3.89 -20.33 -5.95
CA ILE A 229 3.07 -19.65 -4.94
C ILE A 229 3.91 -19.50 -3.67
N LEU A 230 4.48 -18.32 -3.46
CA LEU A 230 5.35 -18.02 -2.32
C LEU A 230 4.65 -17.28 -1.18
N LEU A 231 3.46 -16.74 -1.43
CA LEU A 231 2.70 -15.90 -0.49
C LEU A 231 1.24 -16.36 -0.46
N ASP A 232 0.67 -16.41 0.71
CA ASP A 232 -0.74 -16.76 0.90
C ASP A 232 -1.65 -15.56 0.60
N LEU A 233 -2.33 -15.58 -0.56
CA LEU A 233 -3.27 -14.54 -0.98
C LEU A 233 -4.73 -14.81 -0.54
N GLU A 234 -5.03 -15.98 0.07
CA GLU A 234 -6.38 -16.30 0.52
C GLU A 234 -6.99 -15.28 1.50
N PRO A 235 -6.22 -14.68 2.44
CA PRO A 235 -6.75 -13.58 3.27
C PRO A 235 -7.21 -12.39 2.45
N ALA A 236 -6.49 -12.00 1.39
CA ALA A 236 -6.87 -10.89 0.52
C ALA A 236 -8.17 -11.20 -0.25
N LYS A 237 -8.29 -12.43 -0.78
CA LYS A 237 -9.52 -12.89 -1.43
C LYS A 237 -10.71 -12.87 -0.47
N ARG A 238 -10.55 -13.44 0.71
CA ARG A 238 -11.63 -13.56 1.71
C ARG A 238 -12.07 -12.20 2.27
N ILE A 239 -11.11 -11.30 2.57
CA ILE A 239 -11.38 -10.04 3.29
C ILE A 239 -11.81 -8.93 2.35
N ILE A 240 -11.17 -8.77 1.20
CA ILE A 240 -11.47 -7.68 0.26
C ILE A 240 -11.94 -8.13 -1.11
N GLY A 241 -12.06 -9.46 -1.34
CA GLY A 241 -12.46 -10.01 -2.64
C GLY A 241 -11.39 -9.90 -3.72
N TYR A 242 -10.11 -9.73 -3.33
CA TYR A 242 -9.03 -9.57 -4.30
C TYR A 242 -8.68 -10.88 -5.00
N GLU A 243 -8.75 -10.90 -6.31
CA GLU A 243 -8.23 -11.94 -7.19
C GLU A 243 -7.31 -11.27 -8.22
N PRO A 244 -6.01 -11.58 -8.25
CA PRO A 244 -5.08 -10.97 -9.19
C PRO A 244 -5.39 -11.35 -10.63
N GLU A 245 -5.34 -10.36 -11.54
CA GLU A 245 -5.63 -10.58 -12.96
C GLU A 245 -4.35 -10.73 -13.79
N ASP A 246 -3.33 -9.94 -13.48
CA ASP A 246 -2.10 -9.89 -14.26
C ASP A 246 -1.11 -10.99 -13.86
N VAL A 247 -0.24 -11.35 -14.78
CA VAL A 247 0.98 -12.14 -14.56
C VAL A 247 2.14 -11.41 -15.23
N TRP A 248 3.36 -11.55 -14.69
CA TRP A 248 4.54 -10.91 -15.32
C TRP A 248 4.63 -11.23 -16.83
N PRO A 249 4.85 -10.23 -17.72
CA PRO A 249 5.04 -8.78 -17.46
C PRO A 249 3.77 -7.93 -17.71
N GLN A 250 2.59 -8.49 -17.64
CA GLN A 250 1.33 -7.78 -17.90
C GLN A 250 1.11 -6.61 -16.93
N GLY A 251 0.37 -5.58 -17.37
CA GLY A 251 0.00 -4.45 -16.53
C GLY A 251 1.13 -3.46 -16.22
N LEU A 252 2.26 -3.51 -16.95
CA LEU A 252 3.31 -2.49 -16.89
C LEU A 252 2.89 -1.26 -17.70
N PRO A 253 3.11 -0.03 -17.17
CA PRO A 253 2.76 1.21 -17.88
C PRO A 253 3.82 1.65 -18.91
N TYR A 254 4.84 0.85 -19.16
CA TYR A 254 5.95 1.11 -20.08
C TYR A 254 6.39 -0.18 -20.78
N ALA A 255 7.01 -0.04 -21.96
CA ALA A 255 7.58 -1.16 -22.68
C ALA A 255 8.87 -1.64 -22.00
N LEU A 256 9.10 -2.95 -22.01
CA LEU A 256 10.41 -3.54 -21.68
C LEU A 256 11.31 -3.43 -22.91
N ASN A 257 12.60 -3.14 -22.69
CA ASN A 257 13.60 -3.25 -23.76
C ASN A 257 13.72 -4.73 -24.14
N GLU A 258 13.68 -5.01 -25.44
CA GLU A 258 13.93 -6.35 -26.01
C GLU A 258 15.38 -6.79 -25.82
#